data_c595a4ad91ccc4ce3e9a8d650dde70c5
#
_entry.id   c595a4ad91ccc4ce3e9a8d650dde70c5
#
_cell.length_a   1.000
_cell.length_b   1.000
_cell.length_c   1.000
_cell.angle_alpha   90.00
_cell.angle_beta   90.00
_cell.angle_gamma   90.00
#
_symmetry.space_group_name_H-M   'P 1'
#
loop_
_entity.id
_entity.type
_entity.pdbx_description
1 polymer ?
#
loop_
_entity_poly.entity_id
_entity_poly.type
_entity_poly.pdbx_seq_one_letter_code
_entity_poly.pdbx_strand_id
1 'polypeptide(L)'
;MSATPTKLVVRGASLLGETTGDLLVVDGVITEVGSVDSTGAEVVDADGLVALPGLVDLHTHLREPGREDAETVVTGSRAAAVGGFTAVLAMANTSPVTDTAEAAERVHDLGVAAGLVDVHPVGAVTKGLAGEELAELGLMHRSRARVRVFSDDGKCVADPRVMRRALEYVKAFGGVISQHSQDPSLAGPTSCCHEGELSGRLGLPGWPGVAEEVIVARDVMLARHTGSRVHVAHASTAGTVEVLRWAKSQGIQVTAEVTPHHLLLTTDLLAGYDPTFKVNPPLRPQEDVLALREALADGTIDAVATDHAPHARHDKEHAFVDAAFGMLGLETALSVVAQVMVESGQMSWTDVARVMSTTPAAIAGLERQGRGLEVGSPANIVLVDPSADLTVDRDASVSLSRNNPWHGRTFGAAVRATFLRGRATVLDGALV
;
A
#
# COMPACT_ATOMS: atom_id res chain seq x y z
N MET A 1 -16.61 -11.66 -37.01
CA MET A 1 -15.98 -12.92 -36.59
C MET A 1 -15.82 -12.80 -35.07
N SER A 2 -16.40 -13.71 -34.29
CA SER A 2 -16.15 -13.74 -32.83
C SER A 2 -14.69 -14.12 -32.63
N ALA A 3 -13.92 -13.31 -31.89
CA ALA A 3 -12.56 -13.67 -31.53
C ALA A 3 -12.59 -14.99 -30.76
N THR A 4 -11.61 -15.85 -30.98
CA THR A 4 -11.46 -17.08 -30.19
C THR A 4 -11.22 -16.65 -28.73
N PRO A 5 -11.94 -17.22 -27.73
CA PRO A 5 -11.75 -16.84 -26.34
C PRO A 5 -10.31 -17.12 -25.91
N THR A 6 -9.71 -16.18 -25.18
CA THR A 6 -8.40 -16.39 -24.58
C THR A 6 -8.54 -17.33 -23.39
N LYS A 7 -7.79 -18.44 -23.39
CA LYS A 7 -7.81 -19.43 -22.31
C LYS A 7 -6.42 -19.53 -21.68
N LEU A 8 -6.36 -19.46 -20.35
CA LEU A 8 -5.17 -19.67 -19.54
C LEU A 8 -5.48 -20.72 -18.46
N VAL A 9 -4.58 -21.64 -18.23
CA VAL A 9 -4.60 -22.55 -17.07
C VAL A 9 -3.40 -22.28 -16.19
N VAL A 10 -3.64 -21.94 -14.93
CA VAL A 10 -2.63 -22.00 -13.87
C VAL A 10 -2.72 -23.39 -13.26
N ARG A 11 -1.67 -24.20 -13.42
CA ARG A 11 -1.70 -25.62 -13.09
C ARG A 11 -0.94 -25.93 -11.81
N GLY A 12 -1.56 -26.69 -10.92
CA GLY A 12 -0.91 -27.29 -9.76
C GLY A 12 -0.55 -26.33 -8.64
N ALA A 13 -1.13 -25.10 -8.64
CA ALA A 13 -0.84 -24.12 -7.61
C ALA A 13 -1.41 -24.53 -6.24
N SER A 14 -0.70 -24.18 -5.17
CA SER A 14 -1.25 -24.19 -3.81
C SER A 14 -2.14 -22.96 -3.63
N LEU A 15 -3.47 -23.13 -3.71
CA LEU A 15 -4.44 -22.05 -3.57
C LEU A 15 -4.46 -21.56 -2.12
N LEU A 16 -4.07 -20.32 -1.90
CA LEU A 16 -3.93 -19.68 -0.56
C LEU A 16 -3.00 -20.44 0.40
N GLY A 17 -2.14 -21.32 -0.12
CA GLY A 17 -1.29 -22.18 0.71
C GLY A 17 -2.02 -23.36 1.37
N GLU A 18 -3.30 -23.61 1.06
CA GLU A 18 -4.14 -24.61 1.73
C GLU A 18 -4.38 -25.86 0.87
N THR A 19 -4.80 -25.69 -0.38
CA THR A 19 -5.19 -26.80 -1.26
C THR A 19 -4.52 -26.69 -2.61
N THR A 20 -4.07 -27.82 -3.17
CA THR A 20 -3.53 -27.84 -4.53
C THR A 20 -4.66 -27.95 -5.56
N GLY A 21 -4.61 -27.11 -6.59
CA GLY A 21 -5.60 -27.13 -7.66
C GLY A 21 -5.19 -26.28 -8.86
N ASP A 22 -5.93 -26.46 -9.95
CA ASP A 22 -5.77 -25.66 -11.16
C ASP A 22 -6.79 -24.52 -11.19
N LEU A 23 -6.49 -23.48 -11.93
CA LEU A 23 -7.42 -22.38 -12.24
C LEU A 23 -7.56 -22.29 -13.77
N LEU A 24 -8.79 -22.46 -14.29
CA LEU A 24 -9.09 -22.15 -15.69
C LEU A 24 -9.60 -20.72 -15.78
N VAL A 25 -8.96 -19.94 -16.61
CA VAL A 25 -9.32 -18.54 -16.90
C VAL A 25 -9.77 -18.44 -18.35
N VAL A 26 -10.95 -17.88 -18.59
CA VAL A 26 -11.47 -17.60 -19.92
C VAL A 26 -11.85 -16.11 -19.99
N ASP A 27 -11.30 -15.40 -20.97
CA ASP A 27 -11.55 -13.96 -21.19
C ASP A 27 -11.36 -13.12 -19.91
N GLY A 28 -10.34 -13.47 -19.12
CA GLY A 28 -9.95 -12.73 -17.91
C GLY A 28 -10.75 -13.03 -16.66
N VAL A 29 -11.61 -14.06 -16.68
CA VAL A 29 -12.43 -14.49 -15.54
C VAL A 29 -12.10 -15.94 -15.21
N ILE A 30 -12.01 -16.29 -13.93
CA ILE A 30 -11.87 -17.65 -13.44
C ILE A 30 -13.19 -18.40 -13.71
N THR A 31 -13.15 -19.45 -14.51
CA THR A 31 -14.34 -20.23 -14.90
C THR A 31 -14.42 -21.59 -14.25
N GLU A 32 -13.26 -22.18 -13.89
CA GLU A 32 -13.19 -23.45 -13.17
C GLU A 32 -12.04 -23.44 -12.16
N VAL A 33 -12.21 -24.17 -11.06
CA VAL A 33 -11.21 -24.32 -9.97
C VAL A 33 -11.14 -25.82 -9.61
N GLY A 34 -9.94 -26.35 -9.46
CA GLY A 34 -9.69 -27.76 -9.10
C GLY A 34 -9.00 -28.51 -10.23
N SER A 35 -9.57 -29.59 -10.73
CA SER A 35 -9.03 -30.31 -11.89
C SER A 35 -9.70 -29.78 -13.15
N VAL A 36 -8.92 -29.16 -14.05
CA VAL A 36 -9.46 -28.49 -15.24
C VAL A 36 -8.95 -29.09 -16.54
N ASP A 37 -9.73 -28.99 -17.64
CA ASP A 37 -9.29 -29.33 -18.97
C ASP A 37 -8.46 -28.21 -19.60
N SER A 38 -7.21 -28.47 -19.89
CA SER A 38 -6.29 -27.50 -20.51
C SER A 38 -6.29 -27.48 -22.04
N THR A 39 -7.22 -28.19 -22.69
CA THR A 39 -7.27 -28.28 -24.16
C THR A 39 -7.46 -26.90 -24.77
N GLY A 40 -6.48 -26.47 -25.59
CA GLY A 40 -6.50 -25.20 -26.27
C GLY A 40 -6.25 -23.97 -25.38
N ALA A 41 -5.74 -24.17 -24.17
CA ALA A 41 -5.33 -23.11 -23.25
C ALA A 41 -3.81 -22.95 -23.25
N GLU A 42 -3.35 -21.72 -22.99
CA GLU A 42 -1.99 -21.47 -22.51
C GLU A 42 -1.87 -22.06 -21.10
N VAL A 43 -0.76 -22.72 -20.81
CA VAL A 43 -0.57 -23.36 -19.49
C VAL A 43 0.64 -22.75 -18.80
N VAL A 44 0.40 -22.22 -17.60
CA VAL A 44 1.45 -21.79 -16.68
C VAL A 44 1.56 -22.83 -15.58
N ASP A 45 2.72 -23.47 -15.51
CA ASP A 45 3.03 -24.44 -14.46
C ASP A 45 3.30 -23.68 -13.14
N ALA A 46 2.53 -24.02 -12.13
CA ALA A 46 2.59 -23.39 -10.81
C ALA A 46 2.80 -24.44 -9.69
N ASP A 47 3.34 -25.62 -10.04
CA ASP A 47 3.69 -26.62 -9.03
C ASP A 47 4.71 -26.06 -8.04
N GLY A 48 4.44 -26.23 -6.74
CA GLY A 48 5.24 -25.65 -5.67
C GLY A 48 5.02 -24.14 -5.42
N LEU A 49 4.23 -23.46 -6.24
CA LEU A 49 3.90 -22.05 -6.04
C LEU A 49 2.60 -21.86 -5.24
N VAL A 50 2.53 -20.78 -4.47
CA VAL A 50 1.30 -20.34 -3.82
C VAL A 50 0.58 -19.36 -4.73
N ALA A 51 -0.69 -19.61 -5.03
CA ALA A 51 -1.55 -18.67 -5.73
C ALA A 51 -2.34 -17.82 -4.74
N LEU A 52 -2.23 -16.51 -4.86
CA LEU A 52 -3.02 -15.53 -4.09
C LEU A 52 -3.82 -14.65 -5.06
N PRO A 53 -4.94 -14.04 -4.62
CA PRO A 53 -5.53 -12.92 -5.33
C PRO A 53 -4.50 -11.83 -5.53
N GLY A 54 -4.50 -11.17 -6.69
CA GLY A 54 -3.59 -10.07 -6.97
C GLY A 54 -3.62 -9.01 -5.88
N LEU A 55 -2.44 -8.54 -5.47
CA LEU A 55 -2.29 -7.62 -4.35
C LEU A 55 -2.84 -6.22 -4.67
N VAL A 56 -3.28 -5.52 -3.65
CA VAL A 56 -3.83 -4.16 -3.72
C VAL A 56 -3.09 -3.29 -2.72
N ASP A 57 -2.51 -2.19 -3.20
CA ASP A 57 -1.81 -1.23 -2.35
C ASP A 57 -2.63 0.04 -2.16
N LEU A 58 -2.91 0.38 -0.92
CA LEU A 58 -3.68 1.58 -0.56
C LEU A 58 -2.86 2.87 -0.58
N HIS A 59 -1.51 2.76 -0.63
CA HIS A 59 -0.63 3.89 -0.36
C HIS A 59 0.64 3.86 -1.20
N THR A 60 0.63 4.59 -2.33
CA THR A 60 1.81 4.71 -3.20
C THR A 60 1.99 6.15 -3.69
N HIS A 61 3.25 6.55 -3.90
CA HIS A 61 3.60 7.83 -4.49
C HIS A 61 4.18 7.62 -5.89
N LEU A 62 3.35 7.73 -6.91
CA LEU A 62 3.80 7.56 -8.30
C LEU A 62 4.44 8.83 -8.90
N ARG A 63 4.49 9.92 -8.12
CA ARG A 63 5.21 11.15 -8.40
C ARG A 63 4.79 11.94 -9.65
N GLU A 64 4.17 11.31 -10.63
CA GLU A 64 3.66 11.93 -11.85
C GLU A 64 2.17 12.32 -11.67
N PRO A 65 1.84 13.57 -11.99
CA PRO A 65 2.68 14.62 -12.60
C PRO A 65 3.54 15.38 -11.58
N GLY A 66 4.68 15.89 -12.06
CA GLY A 66 5.47 16.94 -11.42
C GLY A 66 6.79 16.54 -10.77
N ARG A 67 7.04 15.25 -10.56
CA ARG A 67 8.29 14.70 -10.04
C ARG A 67 8.70 13.43 -10.78
N GLU A 68 8.63 13.50 -12.12
CA GLU A 68 8.99 12.41 -13.04
C GLU A 68 10.47 12.03 -12.99
N ASP A 69 11.29 12.85 -12.36
CA ASP A 69 12.69 12.57 -12.02
C ASP A 69 12.82 11.49 -10.92
N ALA A 70 11.82 11.37 -10.06
CA ALA A 70 11.79 10.40 -8.98
C ALA A 70 11.02 9.11 -9.36
N GLU A 71 9.87 9.23 -10.01
CA GLU A 71 9.05 8.11 -10.46
C GLU A 71 8.05 8.59 -11.54
N THR A 72 7.61 7.68 -12.41
CA THR A 72 6.48 7.88 -13.32
C THR A 72 5.39 6.86 -13.03
N VAL A 73 4.17 7.11 -13.50
CA VAL A 73 3.09 6.12 -13.40
C VAL A 73 3.48 4.80 -14.06
N VAL A 74 4.22 4.84 -15.16
CA VAL A 74 4.70 3.63 -15.85
C VAL A 74 5.73 2.86 -15.02
N THR A 75 6.76 3.54 -14.46
CA THR A 75 7.82 2.86 -13.70
C THR A 75 7.31 2.35 -12.36
N GLY A 76 6.46 3.12 -11.66
CA GLY A 76 5.78 2.65 -10.47
C GLY A 76 4.81 1.48 -10.73
N SER A 77 4.10 1.48 -11.88
CA SER A 77 3.27 0.35 -12.29
C SER A 77 4.10 -0.92 -12.59
N ARG A 78 5.33 -0.76 -13.12
CA ARG A 78 6.28 -1.87 -13.28
C ARG A 78 6.70 -2.45 -11.93
N ALA A 79 7.07 -1.57 -10.98
CA ALA A 79 7.44 -1.97 -9.62
C ALA A 79 6.28 -2.69 -8.91
N ALA A 80 5.05 -2.17 -9.07
CA ALA A 80 3.85 -2.79 -8.54
C ALA A 80 3.62 -4.20 -9.14
N ALA A 81 3.68 -4.33 -10.47
CA ALA A 81 3.48 -5.62 -11.13
C ALA A 81 4.52 -6.66 -10.68
N VAL A 82 5.81 -6.29 -10.62
CA VAL A 82 6.89 -7.18 -10.12
C VAL A 82 6.67 -7.56 -8.65
N GLY A 83 6.12 -6.65 -7.84
CA GLY A 83 5.76 -6.92 -6.45
C GLY A 83 4.47 -7.74 -6.26
N GLY A 84 3.78 -8.15 -7.34
CA GLY A 84 2.55 -8.95 -7.27
C GLY A 84 1.26 -8.14 -7.14
N PHE A 85 1.35 -6.80 -7.21
CA PHE A 85 0.18 -5.94 -7.15
C PHE A 85 -0.56 -5.89 -8.49
N THR A 86 -1.88 -5.90 -8.42
CA THR A 86 -2.77 -5.72 -9.58
C THR A 86 -3.55 -4.41 -9.51
N ALA A 87 -3.52 -3.74 -8.36
CA ALA A 87 -4.03 -2.39 -8.19
C ALA A 87 -3.21 -1.60 -7.18
N VAL A 88 -3.06 -0.30 -7.42
CA VAL A 88 -2.42 0.65 -6.51
C VAL A 88 -3.21 1.94 -6.42
N LEU A 89 -3.20 2.56 -5.24
CA LEU A 89 -3.76 3.89 -5.02
C LEU A 89 -2.62 4.91 -5.05
N ALA A 90 -2.71 5.87 -5.98
CA ALA A 90 -1.71 6.92 -6.16
C ALA A 90 -2.07 8.15 -5.34
N MET A 91 -1.23 8.51 -4.35
CA MET A 91 -1.45 9.63 -3.43
C MET A 91 -1.54 11.00 -4.11
N ALA A 92 -2.26 11.92 -3.47
CA ALA A 92 -2.65 13.21 -4.02
C ALA A 92 -1.52 14.25 -4.10
N ASN A 93 -0.37 14.01 -3.46
CA ASN A 93 0.75 14.95 -3.34
C ASN A 93 1.63 15.05 -4.60
N THR A 94 0.98 15.18 -5.73
CA THR A 94 1.56 15.47 -7.05
C THR A 94 1.71 16.97 -7.28
N SER A 95 2.28 17.39 -8.43
CA SER A 95 2.37 18.79 -8.82
C SER A 95 1.88 18.97 -10.28
N PRO A 96 0.68 19.55 -10.51
CA PRO A 96 -0.24 20.04 -9.48
C PRO A 96 -0.81 18.93 -8.58
N VAL A 97 -1.27 19.34 -7.39
CA VAL A 97 -1.96 18.43 -6.43
C VAL A 97 -3.21 17.83 -7.08
N THR A 98 -3.51 16.58 -6.75
CA THR A 98 -4.74 15.89 -7.21
C THR A 98 -5.94 16.32 -6.35
N ASP A 99 -6.37 17.58 -6.47
CA ASP A 99 -7.45 18.21 -5.72
C ASP A 99 -8.67 18.59 -6.57
N THR A 100 -8.62 18.33 -7.88
CA THR A 100 -9.70 18.54 -8.85
C THR A 100 -10.05 17.27 -9.62
N ALA A 101 -11.22 17.27 -10.26
CA ALA A 101 -11.67 16.16 -11.10
C ALA A 101 -10.70 15.90 -12.27
N GLU A 102 -10.21 16.96 -12.91
CA GLU A 102 -9.29 16.86 -14.06
C GLU A 102 -7.94 16.28 -13.65
N ALA A 103 -7.41 16.67 -12.48
CA ALA A 103 -6.15 16.13 -11.97
C ALA A 103 -6.29 14.63 -11.66
N ALA A 104 -7.40 14.23 -11.03
CA ALA A 104 -7.69 12.82 -10.77
C ALA A 104 -7.85 12.00 -12.06
N GLU A 105 -8.58 12.52 -13.06
CA GLU A 105 -8.73 11.87 -14.36
C GLU A 105 -7.40 11.71 -15.08
N ARG A 106 -6.49 12.70 -14.99
CA ARG A 106 -5.15 12.61 -15.59
C ARG A 106 -4.35 11.43 -15.01
N VAL A 107 -4.30 11.28 -13.69
CA VAL A 107 -3.59 10.17 -13.04
C VAL A 107 -4.21 8.82 -13.44
N HIS A 108 -5.55 8.76 -13.47
CA HIS A 108 -6.27 7.57 -13.93
C HIS A 108 -5.90 7.20 -15.39
N ASP A 109 -5.92 8.16 -16.31
CA ASP A 109 -5.62 7.93 -17.73
C ASP A 109 -4.17 7.48 -17.94
N LEU A 110 -3.21 8.03 -17.18
CA LEU A 110 -1.82 7.56 -17.19
C LEU A 110 -1.72 6.09 -16.75
N GLY A 111 -2.46 5.69 -15.72
CA GLY A 111 -2.55 4.30 -15.27
C GLY A 111 -3.13 3.37 -16.34
N VAL A 112 -4.24 3.79 -16.97
CA VAL A 112 -4.84 3.04 -18.09
C VAL A 112 -3.85 2.88 -19.25
N ALA A 113 -3.10 3.94 -19.58
CA ALA A 113 -2.09 3.90 -20.63
C ALA A 113 -0.89 2.98 -20.29
N ALA A 114 -0.47 2.94 -19.02
CA ALA A 114 0.57 2.02 -18.54
C ALA A 114 0.13 0.56 -18.65
N GLY A 115 -1.12 0.26 -18.30
CA GLY A 115 -1.79 -1.01 -18.54
C GLY A 115 -1.21 -2.21 -17.80
N LEU A 116 -0.36 -2.03 -16.79
CA LEU A 116 0.30 -3.11 -16.04
C LEU A 116 -0.46 -3.48 -14.77
N VAL A 117 -1.00 -2.47 -14.09
CA VAL A 117 -1.84 -2.58 -12.90
C VAL A 117 -2.98 -1.56 -13.01
N ASP A 118 -4.05 -1.72 -12.25
CA ASP A 118 -5.07 -0.69 -12.14
C ASP A 118 -4.56 0.43 -11.21
N VAL A 119 -4.45 1.64 -11.72
CA VAL A 119 -4.03 2.82 -10.96
C VAL A 119 -5.27 3.64 -10.59
N HIS A 120 -5.51 3.79 -9.31
CA HIS A 120 -6.62 4.55 -8.76
C HIS A 120 -6.08 5.82 -8.08
N PRO A 121 -6.43 7.02 -8.54
CA PRO A 121 -6.00 8.24 -7.85
C PRO A 121 -6.69 8.39 -6.50
N VAL A 122 -5.91 8.78 -5.50
CA VAL A 122 -6.40 9.36 -4.25
C VAL A 122 -6.62 10.84 -4.48
N GLY A 123 -7.76 11.38 -4.06
CA GLY A 123 -8.01 12.81 -4.10
C GLY A 123 -7.51 13.51 -2.85
N ALA A 124 -7.04 14.76 -2.98
CA ALA A 124 -6.75 15.57 -1.81
C ALA A 124 -8.04 15.84 -1.00
N VAL A 125 -7.92 15.88 0.32
CA VAL A 125 -9.01 16.32 1.21
C VAL A 125 -9.18 17.82 1.10
N THR A 126 -8.06 18.55 1.09
CA THR A 126 -8.05 20.02 1.07
C THR A 126 -7.33 20.55 -0.18
N LYS A 127 -7.75 21.74 -0.63
CA LYS A 127 -7.13 22.42 -1.77
C LYS A 127 -5.64 22.62 -1.54
N GLY A 128 -4.81 22.17 -2.47
CA GLY A 128 -3.36 22.31 -2.39
C GLY A 128 -2.74 21.60 -1.17
N LEU A 129 -3.45 20.69 -0.50
CA LEU A 129 -3.02 20.06 0.77
C LEU A 129 -2.73 21.10 1.87
N ALA A 130 -3.49 22.20 1.89
CA ALA A 130 -3.24 23.31 2.83
C ALA A 130 -3.89 23.11 4.20
N GLY A 131 -4.83 22.14 4.35
CA GLY A 131 -5.55 21.88 5.60
C GLY A 131 -6.65 22.91 5.92
N GLU A 132 -6.98 23.83 5.01
CA GLU A 132 -7.85 24.99 5.26
C GLU A 132 -9.25 24.86 4.64
N GLU A 133 -9.34 24.49 3.37
CA GLU A 133 -10.56 24.43 2.58
C GLU A 133 -10.67 23.08 1.85
N LEU A 134 -11.87 22.48 1.86
CA LEU A 134 -12.10 21.20 1.18
C LEU A 134 -11.86 21.33 -0.34
N ALA A 135 -11.22 20.31 -0.89
CA ALA A 135 -11.06 20.11 -2.33
C ALA A 135 -12.39 19.70 -3.00
N GLU A 136 -12.36 19.38 -4.28
CA GLU A 136 -13.53 19.01 -5.07
C GLU A 136 -13.98 17.56 -4.88
N LEU A 137 -14.10 17.07 -3.62
CA LEU A 137 -14.34 15.66 -3.27
C LEU A 137 -15.46 15.01 -4.08
N GLY A 138 -16.62 15.67 -4.17
CA GLY A 138 -17.79 15.14 -4.88
C GLY A 138 -17.65 15.18 -6.40
N LEU A 139 -16.87 16.10 -6.97
CA LEU A 139 -16.58 16.14 -8.40
C LEU A 139 -15.58 15.04 -8.76
N MET A 140 -14.51 14.87 -7.99
CA MET A 140 -13.55 13.77 -8.14
C MET A 140 -14.26 12.41 -8.04
N HIS A 141 -15.17 12.23 -7.09
CA HIS A 141 -15.96 11.00 -6.98
C HIS A 141 -16.82 10.71 -8.21
N ARG A 142 -17.45 11.74 -8.80
CA ARG A 142 -18.33 11.58 -9.99
C ARG A 142 -17.57 11.57 -11.31
N SER A 143 -16.29 11.90 -11.32
CA SER A 143 -15.44 11.87 -12.50
C SER A 143 -15.21 10.43 -13.01
N ARG A 144 -14.56 10.28 -14.16
CA ARG A 144 -14.17 8.96 -14.70
C ARG A 144 -13.23 8.20 -13.75
N ALA A 145 -12.42 8.93 -12.97
CA ALA A 145 -11.50 8.36 -12.00
C ALA A 145 -12.22 7.71 -10.80
N ARG A 146 -13.49 8.07 -10.53
CA ARG A 146 -14.34 7.51 -9.47
C ARG A 146 -13.65 7.47 -8.10
N VAL A 147 -12.98 8.56 -7.73
CA VAL A 147 -12.23 8.65 -6.48
C VAL A 147 -13.11 8.30 -5.28
N ARG A 148 -12.62 7.42 -4.42
CA ARG A 148 -13.29 7.00 -3.17
C ARG A 148 -12.44 7.19 -1.94
N VAL A 149 -11.13 7.25 -2.08
CA VAL A 149 -10.18 7.50 -0.99
C VAL A 149 -9.65 8.93 -1.15
N PHE A 150 -9.61 9.67 -0.03
CA PHE A 150 -9.13 11.05 0.00
C PHE A 150 -8.09 11.19 1.11
N SER A 151 -6.99 11.86 0.81
CA SER A 151 -5.88 12.03 1.74
C SER A 151 -5.11 13.32 1.44
N ASP A 152 -4.69 14.00 2.50
CA ASP A 152 -3.67 15.06 2.41
C ASP A 152 -2.28 14.50 2.73
N ASP A 153 -2.01 13.25 2.32
CA ASP A 153 -0.80 12.54 2.69
C ASP A 153 0.50 13.33 2.48
N GLY A 154 1.48 13.06 3.38
CA GLY A 154 2.66 13.88 3.59
C GLY A 154 2.39 15.12 4.43
N LYS A 155 1.11 15.41 4.71
CA LYS A 155 0.60 16.42 5.63
C LYS A 155 -0.59 15.86 6.42
N CYS A 156 -0.99 16.57 7.46
CA CYS A 156 -2.13 16.21 8.29
C CYS A 156 -3.27 17.21 8.10
N VAL A 157 -4.50 16.72 7.96
CA VAL A 157 -5.68 17.58 8.15
C VAL A 157 -5.81 17.87 9.64
N ALA A 158 -5.05 18.88 10.11
CA ALA A 158 -4.90 19.18 11.54
C ALA A 158 -6.11 19.91 12.14
N ASP A 159 -6.83 20.74 11.36
CA ASP A 159 -8.03 21.43 11.85
C ASP A 159 -9.19 20.45 12.03
N PRO A 160 -9.67 20.23 13.29
CA PRO A 160 -10.73 19.25 13.55
C PRO A 160 -12.08 19.64 12.92
N ARG A 161 -12.34 20.90 12.63
CA ARG A 161 -13.55 21.35 11.95
C ARG A 161 -13.50 21.01 10.46
N VAL A 162 -12.33 21.17 9.82
CA VAL A 162 -12.11 20.77 8.42
C VAL A 162 -12.25 19.25 8.30
N MET A 163 -11.60 18.49 9.18
CA MET A 163 -11.68 17.04 9.21
C MET A 163 -13.12 16.54 9.41
N ARG A 164 -13.86 17.11 10.37
CA ARG A 164 -15.29 16.78 10.58
C ARG A 164 -16.10 16.99 9.31
N ARG A 165 -15.94 18.14 8.65
CA ARG A 165 -16.67 18.45 7.39
C ARG A 165 -16.30 17.50 6.27
N ALA A 166 -15.02 17.12 6.14
CA ALA A 166 -14.58 16.14 5.17
C ALA A 166 -15.29 14.79 5.39
N LEU A 167 -15.30 14.31 6.64
CA LEU A 167 -16.00 13.06 7.02
C LEU A 167 -17.49 13.11 6.73
N GLU A 168 -18.19 14.20 7.09
CA GLU A 168 -19.60 14.42 6.81
C GLU A 168 -19.86 14.38 5.29
N TYR A 169 -18.98 15.01 4.51
CA TYR A 169 -19.16 15.12 3.05
C TYR A 169 -18.94 13.78 2.34
N VAL A 170 -17.85 13.06 2.62
CA VAL A 170 -17.57 11.80 1.94
C VAL A 170 -18.54 10.68 2.29
N LYS A 171 -19.20 10.76 3.44
CA LYS A 171 -20.25 9.83 3.86
C LYS A 171 -21.37 9.73 2.83
N ALA A 172 -21.71 10.84 2.17
CA ALA A 172 -22.82 10.90 1.21
C ALA A 172 -22.66 9.94 0.02
N PHE A 173 -21.44 9.53 -0.30
CA PHE A 173 -21.14 8.62 -1.40
C PHE A 173 -20.28 7.41 -0.99
N GLY A 174 -20.16 7.13 0.32
CA GLY A 174 -19.44 5.99 0.84
C GLY A 174 -17.93 6.10 0.67
N GLY A 175 -17.39 7.32 0.55
CA GLY A 175 -15.96 7.57 0.52
C GLY A 175 -15.29 7.34 1.87
N VAL A 176 -13.97 7.37 1.90
CA VAL A 176 -13.14 7.24 3.10
C VAL A 176 -12.05 8.31 3.13
N ILE A 177 -11.82 8.91 4.29
CA ILE A 177 -10.65 9.75 4.52
C ILE A 177 -9.53 8.86 5.05
N SER A 178 -8.40 8.84 4.34
CA SER A 178 -7.15 8.21 4.77
C SER A 178 -6.26 9.31 5.35
N GLN A 179 -6.02 9.24 6.66
CA GLN A 179 -5.32 10.32 7.36
C GLN A 179 -3.86 9.95 7.61
N HIS A 180 -2.95 10.81 7.14
CA HIS A 180 -1.59 10.89 7.61
C HIS A 180 -1.59 11.52 9.00
N SER A 181 -1.47 10.69 10.03
CA SER A 181 -1.70 11.11 11.41
C SER A 181 -0.44 11.72 12.02
N GLN A 182 -0.33 13.04 11.96
CA GLN A 182 0.82 13.77 12.51
C GLN A 182 0.39 15.14 13.00
N ASP A 183 0.36 15.33 14.32
CA ASP A 183 0.09 16.67 14.88
C ASP A 183 1.27 17.59 14.59
N PRO A 184 1.08 18.67 13.80
CA PRO A 184 2.18 19.54 13.36
C PRO A 184 2.77 20.39 14.49
N SER A 185 2.07 20.53 15.62
CA SER A 185 2.57 21.26 16.77
C SER A 185 3.44 20.40 17.68
N LEU A 186 3.19 19.08 17.70
CA LEU A 186 4.02 18.10 18.42
C LEU A 186 5.20 17.63 17.57
N ALA A 187 4.97 17.37 16.28
CA ALA A 187 6.03 17.10 15.32
C ALA A 187 6.51 18.42 14.71
N GLY A 188 7.45 19.09 15.34
CA GLY A 188 7.96 20.38 14.87
C GLY A 188 8.54 20.33 13.44
N PRO A 189 8.74 21.47 12.79
CA PRO A 189 9.10 21.55 11.37
C PRO A 189 10.48 20.97 11.03
N THR A 190 11.34 20.78 12.02
CA THR A 190 12.69 20.19 11.86
C THR A 190 12.76 18.74 12.29
N SER A 191 11.70 18.17 12.83
CA SER A 191 11.70 16.78 13.29
C SER A 191 11.98 15.82 12.14
N CYS A 192 12.89 14.87 12.37
CA CYS A 192 13.40 14.00 11.31
C CYS A 192 13.44 12.50 11.67
N CYS A 193 13.15 12.16 12.92
CA CYS A 193 13.18 10.78 13.42
C CYS A 193 12.34 10.63 14.69
N HIS A 194 12.23 9.40 15.22
CA HIS A 194 11.57 9.15 16.50
C HIS A 194 12.29 9.86 17.66
N GLU A 195 11.52 10.53 18.53
CA GLU A 195 12.04 11.14 19.75
C GLU A 195 12.35 10.06 20.78
N GLY A 196 13.59 10.00 21.23
CA GLY A 196 14.04 9.03 22.23
C GLY A 196 15.52 9.16 22.57
N GLU A 197 16.04 8.18 23.30
CA GLU A 197 17.45 8.18 23.72
C GLU A 197 18.41 8.28 22.52
N LEU A 198 18.13 7.51 21.45
CA LEU A 198 19.00 7.49 20.28
C LEU A 198 19.05 8.83 19.56
N SER A 199 17.90 9.45 19.28
CA SER A 199 17.86 10.77 18.63
C SER A 199 18.54 11.85 19.47
N GLY A 200 18.35 11.80 20.80
CA GLY A 200 19.06 12.70 21.73
C GLY A 200 20.57 12.52 21.69
N ARG A 201 21.05 11.27 21.68
CA ARG A 201 22.49 10.95 21.57
C ARG A 201 23.09 11.38 20.22
N LEU A 202 22.32 11.24 19.14
CA LEU A 202 22.75 11.61 17.79
C LEU A 202 22.63 13.10 17.49
N GLY A 203 21.96 13.88 18.37
CA GLY A 203 21.68 15.29 18.15
C GLY A 203 20.65 15.52 17.03
N LEU A 204 19.80 14.53 16.75
CA LEU A 204 18.75 14.63 15.73
C LEU A 204 17.44 15.14 16.36
N PRO A 205 16.76 16.12 15.74
CA PRO A 205 15.45 16.57 16.21
C PRO A 205 14.42 15.46 15.97
N GLY A 206 13.91 14.91 17.08
CA GLY A 206 12.89 13.87 17.06
C GLY A 206 11.48 14.42 17.13
N TRP A 207 10.49 13.60 16.82
CA TRP A 207 9.11 13.84 17.23
C TRP A 207 8.53 12.65 17.98
N PRO A 208 7.69 12.92 19.00
CA PRO A 208 7.16 11.87 19.85
C PRO A 208 6.09 11.03 19.15
N GLY A 209 5.93 9.77 19.56
CA GLY A 209 4.84 8.90 19.08
C GLY A 209 3.45 9.49 19.29
N VAL A 210 3.27 10.20 20.39
CA VAL A 210 2.00 10.87 20.73
C VAL A 210 1.52 11.86 19.65
N ALA A 211 2.40 12.36 18.78
CA ALA A 211 2.01 13.21 17.65
C ALA A 211 1.11 12.47 16.63
N GLU A 212 1.29 11.16 16.50
CA GLU A 212 0.39 10.27 15.73
C GLU A 212 -0.88 9.97 16.53
N GLU A 213 -0.72 9.54 17.76
CA GLU A 213 -1.78 9.02 18.62
C GLU A 213 -2.91 10.02 18.89
N VAL A 214 -2.58 11.31 19.11
CA VAL A 214 -3.60 12.34 19.36
C VAL A 214 -4.45 12.63 18.12
N ILE A 215 -3.87 12.57 16.92
CA ILE A 215 -4.60 12.72 15.66
C ILE A 215 -5.51 11.52 15.44
N VAL A 216 -5.00 10.28 15.64
CA VAL A 216 -5.80 9.06 15.52
C VAL A 216 -6.98 9.10 16.50
N ALA A 217 -6.74 9.42 17.78
CA ALA A 217 -7.79 9.52 18.78
C ALA A 217 -8.85 10.56 18.43
N ARG A 218 -8.42 11.76 17.95
CA ARG A 218 -9.33 12.81 17.48
C ARG A 218 -10.20 12.30 16.33
N ASP A 219 -9.59 11.69 15.32
CA ASP A 219 -10.29 11.29 14.09
C ASP A 219 -11.26 10.15 14.32
N VAL A 220 -10.92 9.21 15.18
CA VAL A 220 -11.82 8.15 15.65
C VAL A 220 -13.06 8.75 16.34
N MET A 221 -12.88 9.77 17.20
CA MET A 221 -14.00 10.45 17.85
C MET A 221 -14.88 11.20 16.84
N LEU A 222 -14.27 11.84 15.82
CA LEU A 222 -15.01 12.50 14.74
C LEU A 222 -15.74 11.48 13.85
N ALA A 223 -15.12 10.36 13.52
CA ALA A 223 -15.77 9.27 12.78
C ALA A 223 -16.99 8.71 13.52
N ARG A 224 -16.87 8.50 14.85
CA ARG A 224 -18.01 8.10 15.70
C ARG A 224 -19.13 9.14 15.67
N HIS A 225 -18.80 10.42 15.80
CA HIS A 225 -19.77 11.51 15.83
C HIS A 225 -20.52 11.64 14.49
N THR A 226 -19.83 11.52 13.38
CA THR A 226 -20.40 11.68 12.04
C THR A 226 -21.01 10.39 11.49
N GLY A 227 -20.65 9.23 12.05
CA GLY A 227 -20.96 7.91 11.51
C GLY A 227 -20.31 7.68 10.14
N SER A 228 -19.13 8.25 9.91
CA SER A 228 -18.35 8.15 8.69
C SER A 228 -17.22 7.13 8.84
N ARG A 229 -16.65 6.71 7.72
CA ARG A 229 -15.47 5.86 7.68
C ARG A 229 -14.20 6.73 7.74
N VAL A 230 -13.25 6.33 8.57
CA VAL A 230 -11.88 6.87 8.58
C VAL A 230 -10.88 5.73 8.44
N HIS A 231 -9.81 5.97 7.71
CA HIS A 231 -8.68 5.06 7.59
C HIS A 231 -7.43 5.72 8.14
N VAL A 232 -6.71 5.03 9.01
CA VAL A 232 -5.43 5.50 9.55
C VAL A 232 -4.34 4.98 8.64
N ALA A 233 -3.71 5.87 7.90
CA ALA A 233 -2.58 5.53 7.04
C ALA A 233 -1.36 5.16 7.89
N HIS A 234 -0.52 4.24 7.41
CA HIS A 234 0.80 3.85 7.92
C HIS A 234 0.96 3.98 9.45
N ALA A 235 0.05 3.37 10.24
CA ALA A 235 0.15 3.33 11.71
C ALA A 235 1.54 2.85 12.15
N SER A 236 2.16 3.54 13.10
CA SER A 236 3.55 3.29 13.46
C SER A 236 3.81 3.09 14.97
N THR A 237 2.85 3.37 15.86
CA THR A 237 3.07 3.30 17.31
C THR A 237 2.15 2.31 18.02
N ALA A 238 2.63 1.76 19.14
CA ALA A 238 1.84 0.92 20.04
C ALA A 238 0.62 1.68 20.60
N GLY A 239 0.76 2.98 20.92
CA GLY A 239 -0.34 3.80 21.39
C GLY A 239 -1.45 3.98 20.34
N THR A 240 -1.10 4.10 19.05
CA THR A 240 -2.09 4.06 17.96
C THR A 240 -2.84 2.73 17.94
N VAL A 241 -2.15 1.60 18.13
CA VAL A 241 -2.80 0.27 18.21
C VAL A 241 -3.80 0.21 19.36
N GLU A 242 -3.48 0.75 20.54
CA GLU A 242 -4.39 0.81 21.67
C GLU A 242 -5.66 1.62 21.36
N VAL A 243 -5.51 2.77 20.70
CA VAL A 243 -6.64 3.60 20.27
C VAL A 243 -7.51 2.85 19.26
N LEU A 244 -6.91 2.14 18.29
CA LEU A 244 -7.63 1.36 17.28
C LEU A 244 -8.40 0.19 17.92
N ARG A 245 -7.79 -0.56 18.85
CA ARG A 245 -8.47 -1.64 19.59
C ARG A 245 -9.70 -1.11 20.32
N TRP A 246 -9.53 0.00 21.05
CA TRP A 246 -10.65 0.64 21.72
C TRP A 246 -11.73 1.07 20.73
N ALA A 247 -11.37 1.73 19.63
CA ALA A 247 -12.32 2.20 18.63
C ALA A 247 -13.14 1.07 18.01
N LYS A 248 -12.48 -0.02 17.60
CA LYS A 248 -13.13 -1.21 17.05
C LYS A 248 -14.06 -1.88 18.06
N SER A 249 -13.67 -1.94 19.36
CA SER A 249 -14.53 -2.47 20.42
C SER A 249 -15.82 -1.66 20.62
N GLN A 250 -15.82 -0.39 20.24
CA GLN A 250 -16.98 0.50 20.27
C GLN A 250 -17.81 0.47 18.95
N GLY A 251 -17.43 -0.36 17.98
CA GLY A 251 -18.09 -0.41 16.67
C GLY A 251 -17.89 0.83 15.80
N ILE A 252 -16.84 1.61 16.06
CA ILE A 252 -16.52 2.80 15.24
C ILE A 252 -15.99 2.34 13.89
N GLN A 253 -16.40 3.02 12.83
CA GLN A 253 -16.01 2.71 11.45
C GLN A 253 -14.58 3.19 11.15
N VAL A 254 -13.59 2.52 11.75
CA VAL A 254 -12.16 2.78 11.56
C VAL A 254 -11.48 1.58 10.96
N THR A 255 -10.60 1.82 10.02
CA THR A 255 -9.62 0.86 9.49
C THR A 255 -8.22 1.47 9.56
N ALA A 256 -7.19 0.64 9.51
CA ALA A 256 -5.80 1.09 9.55
C ALA A 256 -4.91 0.20 8.68
N GLU A 257 -3.82 0.78 8.21
CA GLU A 257 -2.75 0.07 7.51
C GLU A 257 -1.42 0.21 8.23
N VAL A 258 -0.53 -0.74 7.99
CA VAL A 258 0.87 -0.71 8.42
C VAL A 258 1.78 -0.95 7.23
N THR A 259 2.98 -0.38 7.23
CA THR A 259 3.92 -0.60 6.14
C THR A 259 4.87 -1.76 6.42
N PRO A 260 5.43 -2.42 5.38
CA PRO A 260 6.44 -3.45 5.55
C PRO A 260 7.66 -2.98 6.36
N HIS A 261 8.07 -1.72 6.19
CA HIS A 261 9.22 -1.19 6.92
C HIS A 261 8.92 -0.97 8.42
N HIS A 262 7.70 -0.58 8.81
CA HIS A 262 7.31 -0.51 10.22
C HIS A 262 7.09 -1.89 10.86
N LEU A 263 6.95 -2.96 10.06
CA LEU A 263 6.91 -4.32 10.58
C LEU A 263 8.31 -4.92 10.86
N LEU A 264 9.41 -4.31 10.39
CA LEU A 264 10.74 -4.93 10.48
C LEU A 264 11.86 -4.00 10.89
N LEU A 265 11.87 -2.75 10.43
CA LEU A 265 12.96 -1.82 10.68
C LEU A 265 12.74 -1.06 12.00
N THR A 266 13.86 -0.79 12.70
CA THR A 266 13.83 -0.04 13.96
C THR A 266 14.66 1.23 13.88
N THR A 267 14.48 2.10 14.86
CA THR A 267 15.26 3.32 15.05
C THR A 267 16.77 3.07 15.11
N ASP A 268 17.23 1.87 15.46
CA ASP A 268 18.66 1.54 15.58
C ASP A 268 19.43 1.77 14.27
N LEU A 269 18.74 1.68 13.13
CA LEU A 269 19.30 1.93 11.80
C LEU A 269 19.74 3.39 11.60
N LEU A 270 19.26 4.30 12.42
CA LEU A 270 19.64 5.73 12.38
C LEU A 270 21.06 5.99 12.90
N ALA A 271 21.66 5.03 13.61
CA ALA A 271 23.00 5.18 14.21
C ALA A 271 24.10 5.54 13.18
N GLY A 272 23.90 5.16 11.92
CA GLY A 272 24.80 5.47 10.80
C GLY A 272 24.49 6.75 10.05
N TYR A 273 23.46 7.49 10.43
CA TYR A 273 22.95 8.67 9.71
C TYR A 273 22.63 8.41 8.23
N ASP A 274 22.37 7.14 7.84
CA ASP A 274 22.03 6.81 6.47
C ASP A 274 20.62 7.34 6.13
N PRO A 275 20.50 8.31 5.20
CA PRO A 275 19.23 8.92 4.85
C PRO A 275 18.26 7.97 4.16
N THR A 276 18.71 6.79 3.71
CA THR A 276 17.83 5.74 3.20
C THR A 276 16.79 5.33 4.23
N PHE A 277 17.13 5.40 5.54
CA PHE A 277 16.24 5.06 6.65
C PHE A 277 15.40 6.23 7.18
N LYS A 278 15.44 7.38 6.52
CA LYS A 278 14.58 8.53 6.84
C LYS A 278 13.23 8.37 6.17
N VAL A 279 12.17 8.19 6.96
CA VAL A 279 10.78 7.98 6.52
C VAL A 279 9.81 8.74 7.43
N ASN A 280 8.62 9.02 6.96
CA ASN A 280 7.53 9.64 7.72
C ASN A 280 6.24 8.81 7.57
N PRO A 281 5.70 8.21 8.67
CA PRO A 281 6.19 8.26 10.07
C PRO A 281 7.59 7.69 10.23
N PRO A 282 8.35 8.12 11.27
CA PRO A 282 9.71 7.64 11.46
C PRO A 282 9.72 6.17 11.88
N LEU A 283 10.83 5.48 11.59
CA LEU A 283 11.09 4.17 12.18
C LEU A 283 11.00 4.27 13.70
N ARG A 284 10.38 3.27 14.32
CA ARG A 284 10.07 3.25 15.75
C ARG A 284 10.97 2.25 16.49
N PRO A 285 11.02 2.29 17.84
CA PRO A 285 11.64 1.26 18.65
C PRO A 285 11.02 -0.14 18.44
N GLN A 286 11.73 -1.17 18.89
CA GLN A 286 11.32 -2.56 18.73
C GLN A 286 9.97 -2.88 19.35
N GLU A 287 9.60 -2.22 20.46
CA GLU A 287 8.30 -2.39 21.12
C GLU A 287 7.12 -2.01 20.21
N ASP A 288 7.25 -0.91 19.46
CA ASP A 288 6.24 -0.49 18.49
C ASP A 288 6.14 -1.51 17.35
N VAL A 289 7.28 -1.96 16.80
CA VAL A 289 7.32 -2.98 15.74
C VAL A 289 6.59 -4.25 16.16
N LEU A 290 6.80 -4.73 17.40
CA LEU A 290 6.14 -5.92 17.92
C LEU A 290 4.64 -5.71 18.10
N ALA A 291 4.23 -4.55 18.62
CA ALA A 291 2.81 -4.21 18.78
C ALA A 291 2.08 -4.14 17.42
N LEU A 292 2.73 -3.62 16.38
CA LEU A 292 2.18 -3.56 15.02
C LEU A 292 2.02 -4.96 14.40
N ARG A 293 2.99 -5.86 14.59
CA ARG A 293 2.88 -7.25 14.13
C ARG A 293 1.72 -7.98 14.81
N GLU A 294 1.62 -7.86 16.13
CA GLU A 294 0.50 -8.44 16.89
C GLU A 294 -0.84 -7.89 16.40
N ALA A 295 -0.93 -6.55 16.19
CA ALA A 295 -2.13 -5.88 15.72
C ALA A 295 -2.54 -6.28 14.30
N LEU A 296 -1.59 -6.58 13.42
CA LEU A 296 -1.86 -7.09 12.07
C LEU A 296 -2.37 -8.53 12.12
N ALA A 297 -1.79 -9.37 12.99
CA ALA A 297 -2.20 -10.76 13.17
C ALA A 297 -3.59 -10.88 13.79
N ASP A 298 -3.92 -10.08 14.82
CA ASP A 298 -5.20 -10.11 15.51
C ASP A 298 -6.34 -9.34 14.80
N GLY A 299 -6.04 -8.64 13.69
CA GLY A 299 -7.00 -7.87 12.90
C GLY A 299 -7.32 -6.48 13.45
N THR A 300 -6.56 -5.98 14.42
CA THR A 300 -6.61 -4.57 14.87
C THR A 300 -6.16 -3.65 13.76
N ILE A 301 -5.11 -4.03 13.03
CA ILE A 301 -4.70 -3.40 11.75
C ILE A 301 -5.26 -4.25 10.62
N ASP A 302 -5.84 -3.61 9.62
CA ASP A 302 -6.66 -4.22 8.58
C ASP A 302 -5.88 -4.58 7.33
N ALA A 303 -4.84 -3.80 7.00
CA ALA A 303 -4.12 -3.90 5.74
C ALA A 303 -2.62 -3.66 5.90
N VAL A 304 -1.87 -4.20 4.93
CA VAL A 304 -0.50 -3.76 4.64
C VAL A 304 -0.55 -2.87 3.40
N ALA A 305 0.04 -1.68 3.50
CA ALA A 305 0.26 -0.79 2.37
C ALA A 305 1.73 -0.37 2.34
N THR A 306 2.28 -0.12 1.15
CA THR A 306 3.73 0.01 1.04
C THR A 306 4.27 1.35 1.49
N ASP A 307 3.49 2.42 1.35
CA ASP A 307 4.01 3.78 1.36
C ASP A 307 5.25 3.90 0.45
N HIS A 308 5.13 3.30 -0.75
CA HIS A 308 6.19 3.39 -1.76
C HIS A 308 6.43 4.84 -2.12
N ALA A 309 7.54 5.40 -1.62
CA ALA A 309 7.86 6.81 -1.70
C ALA A 309 9.23 7.02 -2.39
N PRO A 310 9.27 6.95 -3.72
CA PRO A 310 10.48 7.14 -4.50
C PRO A 310 11.00 8.57 -4.42
N HIS A 311 12.33 8.69 -4.34
CA HIS A 311 13.05 9.97 -4.36
C HIS A 311 14.26 9.87 -5.27
N ALA A 312 14.48 10.92 -6.06
CA ALA A 312 15.67 11.04 -6.87
C ALA A 312 16.94 11.06 -5.99
N ARG A 313 18.09 10.67 -6.54
CA ARG A 313 19.34 10.59 -5.76
C ARG A 313 19.67 11.90 -5.07
N HIS A 314 19.50 13.02 -5.76
CA HIS A 314 19.79 14.34 -5.20
C HIS A 314 18.88 14.74 -4.03
N ASP A 315 17.70 14.13 -3.85
CA ASP A 315 16.84 14.37 -2.70
C ASP A 315 17.29 13.56 -1.46
N LYS A 316 17.96 12.43 -1.68
CA LYS A 316 18.41 11.52 -0.61
C LYS A 316 19.88 11.69 -0.25
N GLU A 317 20.74 12.11 -1.18
CA GLU A 317 22.18 12.29 -0.98
C GLU A 317 22.48 13.61 -0.26
N HIS A 318 21.86 13.79 0.92
CA HIS A 318 22.03 14.91 1.82
C HIS A 318 22.36 14.43 3.24
N ALA A 319 22.73 15.37 4.12
CA ALA A 319 22.77 15.07 5.55
C ALA A 319 21.40 14.56 6.02
N PHE A 320 21.37 13.68 7.02
CA PHE A 320 20.13 13.01 7.45
C PHE A 320 18.98 13.98 7.71
N VAL A 321 19.24 15.13 8.34
CA VAL A 321 18.24 16.14 8.65
C VAL A 321 17.65 16.82 7.40
N ASP A 322 18.43 16.94 6.32
CA ASP A 322 18.04 17.65 5.10
C ASP A 322 17.51 16.70 4.01
N ALA A 323 17.78 15.39 4.13
CA ALA A 323 17.33 14.40 3.16
C ALA A 323 15.80 14.26 3.16
N ALA A 324 15.22 13.92 2.00
CA ALA A 324 13.79 13.66 1.85
C ALA A 324 13.34 12.43 2.64
N PHE A 325 12.10 12.45 3.11
CA PHE A 325 11.44 11.31 3.76
C PHE A 325 10.89 10.34 2.72
N GLY A 326 11.16 9.06 2.85
CA GLY A 326 10.57 8.01 2.04
C GLY A 326 11.49 6.89 1.67
N MET A 327 10.89 5.73 1.38
CA MET A 327 11.52 4.46 1.00
C MET A 327 10.76 3.81 -0.15
N LEU A 328 11.45 2.99 -0.95
CA LEU A 328 10.80 2.09 -1.90
C LEU A 328 10.18 0.90 -1.15
N GLY A 329 9.01 0.43 -1.58
CA GLY A 329 8.29 -0.66 -0.94
C GLY A 329 7.69 -1.70 -1.89
N LEU A 330 7.20 -1.31 -3.07
CA LEU A 330 6.38 -2.15 -3.95
C LEU A 330 7.01 -3.51 -4.30
N GLU A 331 8.25 -3.53 -4.77
CA GLU A 331 8.92 -4.75 -5.26
C GLU A 331 9.23 -5.78 -4.16
N THR A 332 9.18 -5.38 -2.88
CA THR A 332 9.66 -6.19 -1.75
C THR A 332 8.60 -6.45 -0.68
N ALA A 333 7.46 -5.76 -0.76
CA ALA A 333 6.44 -5.79 0.30
C ALA A 333 6.00 -7.20 0.68
N LEU A 334 5.66 -8.04 -0.34
CA LEU A 334 5.20 -9.40 -0.11
C LEU A 334 6.28 -10.26 0.58
N SER A 335 7.54 -10.17 0.11
CA SER A 335 8.65 -10.95 0.67
C SER A 335 8.95 -10.55 2.13
N VAL A 336 8.89 -9.24 2.44
CA VAL A 336 9.04 -8.76 3.83
C VAL A 336 7.91 -9.29 4.71
N VAL A 337 6.65 -9.19 4.27
CA VAL A 337 5.48 -9.68 5.02
C VAL A 337 5.55 -11.20 5.17
N ALA A 338 5.91 -11.94 4.13
CA ALA A 338 6.09 -13.39 4.21
C ALA A 338 7.11 -13.76 5.28
N GLN A 339 8.29 -13.14 5.28
CA GLN A 339 9.32 -13.41 6.27
C GLN A 339 8.89 -13.07 7.69
N VAL A 340 8.32 -11.87 7.91
CA VAL A 340 8.01 -11.43 9.28
C VAL A 340 6.75 -12.07 9.85
N MET A 341 5.77 -12.44 9.02
CA MET A 341 4.46 -12.87 9.48
C MET A 341 4.17 -14.34 9.19
N VAL A 342 4.58 -14.85 8.00
CA VAL A 342 4.28 -16.24 7.63
C VAL A 342 5.34 -17.19 8.17
N GLU A 343 6.64 -16.91 7.94
CA GLU A 343 7.73 -17.76 8.45
C GLU A 343 7.77 -17.78 9.99
N SER A 344 7.37 -16.69 10.64
CA SER A 344 7.24 -16.63 12.10
C SER A 344 6.03 -17.43 12.64
N GLY A 345 5.13 -17.88 11.76
CA GLY A 345 3.90 -18.58 12.13
C GLY A 345 2.79 -17.68 12.70
N GLN A 346 2.93 -16.36 12.61
CA GLN A 346 1.91 -15.42 13.11
C GLN A 346 0.72 -15.31 12.13
N MET A 347 0.93 -15.54 10.84
CA MET A 347 -0.09 -15.47 9.81
C MET A 347 0.07 -16.64 8.81
N SER A 348 -1.04 -17.00 8.17
CA SER A 348 -1.09 -17.91 7.02
C SER A 348 -1.05 -17.13 5.69
N TRP A 349 -0.91 -17.84 4.56
CA TRP A 349 -1.07 -17.23 3.24
C TRP A 349 -2.49 -16.70 2.99
N THR A 350 -3.49 -17.32 3.59
CA THR A 350 -4.88 -16.81 3.60
C THR A 350 -4.96 -15.47 4.32
N ASP A 351 -4.24 -15.28 5.42
CA ASP A 351 -4.17 -13.99 6.09
C ASP A 351 -3.42 -12.94 5.25
N VAL A 352 -2.33 -13.33 4.57
CA VAL A 352 -1.64 -12.44 3.62
C VAL A 352 -2.59 -11.98 2.52
N ALA A 353 -3.36 -12.90 1.91
CA ALA A 353 -4.38 -12.54 0.92
C ALA A 353 -5.42 -11.58 1.50
N ARG A 354 -5.81 -11.75 2.76
CA ARG A 354 -6.72 -10.85 3.46
C ARG A 354 -6.13 -9.45 3.59
N VAL A 355 -4.93 -9.30 4.16
CA VAL A 355 -4.36 -7.99 4.51
C VAL A 355 -3.68 -7.27 3.34
N MET A 356 -3.31 -7.96 2.26
CA MET A 356 -2.65 -7.39 1.10
C MET A 356 -3.52 -7.39 -0.18
N SER A 357 -4.73 -7.93 -0.14
CA SER A 357 -5.60 -8.00 -1.32
C SER A 357 -7.06 -7.69 -0.99
N THR A 358 -7.77 -8.59 -0.28
CA THR A 358 -9.23 -8.49 -0.13
C THR A 358 -9.66 -7.31 0.74
N THR A 359 -9.01 -7.09 1.87
CA THR A 359 -9.34 -5.98 2.77
C THR A 359 -8.95 -4.61 2.19
N PRO A 360 -7.73 -4.42 1.63
CA PRO A 360 -7.40 -3.17 0.92
C PRO A 360 -8.41 -2.84 -0.18
N ALA A 361 -8.79 -3.79 -1.03
CA ALA A 361 -9.78 -3.59 -2.08
C ALA A 361 -11.15 -3.16 -1.51
N ALA A 362 -11.58 -3.76 -0.40
CA ALA A 362 -12.84 -3.41 0.27
C ALA A 362 -12.79 -2.01 0.88
N ILE A 363 -11.67 -1.61 1.50
CA ILE A 363 -11.45 -0.27 2.05
C ILE A 363 -11.58 0.78 0.95
N ALA A 364 -10.91 0.56 -0.18
CA ALA A 364 -10.92 1.46 -1.33
C ALA A 364 -12.19 1.35 -2.20
N GLY A 365 -13.04 0.33 -1.97
CA GLY A 365 -14.25 0.09 -2.74
C GLY A 365 -13.97 -0.37 -4.18
N LEU A 366 -12.94 -1.17 -4.40
CA LEU A 366 -12.51 -1.67 -5.71
C LEU A 366 -13.21 -3.00 -6.01
N GLU A 367 -14.36 -2.97 -6.67
CA GLU A 367 -15.21 -4.14 -6.90
C GLU A 367 -14.58 -5.24 -7.76
N ARG A 368 -13.61 -4.88 -8.62
CA ARG A 368 -12.93 -5.81 -9.54
C ARG A 368 -11.55 -6.26 -9.06
N GLN A 369 -11.13 -5.85 -7.87
CA GLN A 369 -9.87 -6.21 -7.24
C GLN A 369 -10.14 -6.91 -5.90
N GLY A 370 -9.15 -7.62 -5.36
CA GLY A 370 -9.26 -8.29 -4.08
C GLY A 370 -10.36 -9.38 -4.05
N ARG A 371 -10.71 -9.93 -5.20
CA ARG A 371 -11.68 -11.03 -5.28
C ARG A 371 -10.96 -12.36 -5.06
N GLY A 372 -11.64 -13.31 -4.39
CA GLY A 372 -11.10 -14.63 -4.14
C GLY A 372 -10.76 -15.41 -5.42
N LEU A 373 -9.98 -16.47 -5.29
CA LEU A 373 -9.66 -17.42 -6.38
C LEU A 373 -10.84 -18.38 -6.61
N GLU A 374 -11.98 -17.84 -7.01
CA GLU A 374 -13.26 -18.54 -7.15
C GLU A 374 -13.91 -18.29 -8.51
N VAL A 375 -14.79 -19.20 -8.93
CA VAL A 375 -15.51 -19.07 -10.19
C VAL A 375 -16.30 -17.76 -10.25
N GLY A 376 -16.16 -17.01 -11.34
CA GLY A 376 -16.76 -15.71 -11.57
C GLY A 376 -15.90 -14.52 -11.16
N SER A 377 -14.78 -14.74 -10.47
CA SER A 377 -13.85 -13.68 -10.10
C SER A 377 -13.00 -13.24 -11.31
N PRO A 378 -12.70 -11.93 -11.44
CA PRO A 378 -11.65 -11.47 -12.35
C PRO A 378 -10.32 -12.16 -12.01
N ALA A 379 -9.64 -12.67 -13.01
CA ALA A 379 -8.38 -13.40 -12.84
C ALA A 379 -7.20 -12.45 -12.56
N ASN A 380 -7.27 -11.74 -11.44
CA ASN A 380 -6.17 -11.00 -10.86
C ASN A 380 -5.47 -11.96 -9.89
N ILE A 381 -4.28 -12.44 -10.27
CA ILE A 381 -3.61 -13.55 -9.59
C ILE A 381 -2.14 -13.20 -9.43
N VAL A 382 -1.57 -13.50 -8.28
CA VAL A 382 -0.12 -13.53 -8.07
C VAL A 382 0.31 -14.95 -7.71
N LEU A 383 1.38 -15.42 -8.35
CA LEU A 383 2.04 -16.67 -8.02
C LEU A 383 3.33 -16.37 -7.27
N VAL A 384 3.46 -16.98 -6.11
CA VAL A 384 4.58 -16.79 -5.17
C VAL A 384 5.33 -18.09 -4.99
N ASP A 385 6.64 -18.06 -5.13
CA ASP A 385 7.51 -19.17 -4.75
C ASP A 385 7.91 -19.00 -3.27
N PRO A 386 7.32 -19.78 -2.36
CA PRO A 386 7.59 -19.63 -0.92
C PRO A 386 8.97 -20.13 -0.51
N SER A 387 9.68 -20.83 -1.42
CA SER A 387 11.00 -21.43 -1.16
C SER A 387 12.14 -20.63 -1.78
N ALA A 388 11.85 -19.63 -2.60
CA ALA A 388 12.86 -18.85 -3.27
C ALA A 388 13.45 -17.78 -2.35
N ASP A 389 14.77 -17.59 -2.46
CA ASP A 389 15.47 -16.47 -1.84
C ASP A 389 15.49 -15.26 -2.78
N LEU A 390 14.99 -14.11 -2.30
CA LEU A 390 15.07 -12.83 -2.96
C LEU A 390 16.16 -11.96 -2.30
N THR A 391 17.33 -11.88 -2.93
CA THR A 391 18.34 -10.89 -2.50
C THR A 391 18.08 -9.57 -3.20
N VAL A 392 17.80 -8.53 -2.41
CA VAL A 392 17.42 -7.22 -2.93
C VAL A 392 18.63 -6.47 -3.45
N ASP A 393 18.62 -6.14 -4.74
CA ASP A 393 19.57 -5.24 -5.37
C ASP A 393 18.83 -3.96 -5.83
N ARG A 394 19.10 -2.84 -5.14
CA ARG A 394 18.47 -1.56 -5.50
C ARG A 394 18.83 -1.08 -6.91
N ASP A 395 19.98 -1.48 -7.44
CA ASP A 395 20.40 -1.05 -8.78
C ASP A 395 19.69 -1.84 -9.88
N ALA A 396 19.16 -3.04 -9.55
CA ALA A 396 18.31 -3.85 -10.42
C ALA A 396 16.80 -3.51 -10.29
N SER A 397 16.42 -2.61 -9.40
CA SER A 397 15.01 -2.19 -9.21
C SER A 397 14.40 -1.66 -10.49
N VAL A 398 13.17 -2.05 -10.79
CA VAL A 398 12.39 -1.55 -11.95
C VAL A 398 11.71 -0.20 -11.66
N SER A 399 11.58 0.19 -10.39
CA SER A 399 11.31 1.57 -9.99
C SER A 399 12.43 2.49 -10.49
N LEU A 400 12.08 3.74 -10.81
CA LEU A 400 13.07 4.71 -11.28
C LEU A 400 14.07 5.12 -10.19
N SER A 401 13.63 5.16 -8.94
CA SER A 401 14.44 5.55 -7.77
C SER A 401 15.26 4.40 -7.18
N ARG A 402 16.17 4.74 -6.24
CA ARG A 402 17.11 3.79 -5.63
C ARG A 402 17.13 3.84 -4.09
N ASN A 403 16.20 4.57 -3.47
CA ASN A 403 16.09 4.70 -2.01
C ASN A 403 15.45 3.46 -1.37
N ASN A 404 15.99 2.29 -1.67
CA ASN A 404 15.51 1.00 -1.19
C ASN A 404 16.20 0.63 0.13
N PRO A 405 15.46 0.48 1.26
CA PRO A 405 16.03 0.20 2.58
C PRO A 405 16.51 -1.26 2.74
N TRP A 406 16.19 -2.11 1.77
CA TRP A 406 16.47 -3.54 1.82
C TRP A 406 17.71 -3.97 1.06
N HIS A 407 18.42 -3.05 0.41
CA HIS A 407 19.59 -3.38 -0.40
C HIS A 407 20.58 -4.30 0.31
N GLY A 408 20.93 -5.42 -0.34
CA GLY A 408 21.80 -6.46 0.21
C GLY A 408 21.14 -7.41 1.20
N ARG A 409 19.87 -7.22 1.58
CA ARG A 409 19.13 -8.18 2.39
C ARG A 409 18.52 -9.27 1.52
N THR A 410 18.45 -10.47 2.09
CA THR A 410 17.76 -11.62 1.48
C THR A 410 16.48 -11.89 2.25
N PHE A 411 15.38 -12.08 1.53
CA PHE A 411 14.06 -12.45 2.04
C PHE A 411 13.66 -13.78 1.43
N GLY A 412 12.94 -14.60 2.18
CA GLY A 412 12.17 -15.71 1.63
C GLY A 412 10.97 -15.22 0.82
N ALA A 413 10.43 -16.10 0.00
CA ALA A 413 9.28 -15.88 -0.87
C ALA A 413 9.49 -14.81 -1.96
N ALA A 414 9.39 -15.22 -3.22
CA ALA A 414 9.52 -14.34 -4.37
C ALA A 414 8.30 -14.42 -5.29
N VAL A 415 7.89 -13.28 -5.86
CA VAL A 415 6.84 -13.24 -6.89
C VAL A 415 7.40 -13.85 -8.17
N ARG A 416 6.70 -14.86 -8.71
CA ARG A 416 7.05 -15.54 -9.97
C ARG A 416 6.20 -15.07 -11.14
N ALA A 417 4.92 -14.82 -10.90
CA ALA A 417 4.03 -14.32 -11.95
C ALA A 417 2.94 -13.41 -11.36
N THR A 418 2.52 -12.43 -12.16
CA THR A 418 1.40 -11.53 -11.86
C THR A 418 0.49 -11.47 -13.07
N PHE A 419 -0.80 -11.69 -12.84
CA PHE A 419 -1.83 -11.64 -13.87
C PHE A 419 -2.87 -10.56 -13.56
N LEU A 420 -3.09 -9.68 -14.52
CA LEU A 420 -4.15 -8.70 -14.47
C LEU A 420 -5.26 -9.13 -15.44
N ARG A 421 -6.38 -9.60 -14.88
CA ARG A 421 -7.51 -10.13 -15.67
C ARG A 421 -7.06 -11.18 -16.68
N GLY A 422 -6.30 -12.18 -16.19
CA GLY A 422 -5.81 -13.30 -16.98
C GLY A 422 -4.68 -12.99 -17.96
N ARG A 423 -4.28 -11.72 -18.11
CA ARG A 423 -3.10 -11.32 -18.89
C ARG A 423 -1.88 -11.26 -17.98
N ALA A 424 -0.85 -11.99 -18.33
CA ALA A 424 0.42 -11.90 -17.61
C ALA A 424 1.01 -10.49 -17.74
N THR A 425 1.42 -9.91 -16.64
CA THR A 425 2.23 -8.67 -16.56
C THR A 425 3.63 -8.98 -16.08
N VAL A 426 3.78 -10.11 -15.37
CA VAL A 426 5.06 -10.67 -14.93
C VAL A 426 5.00 -12.18 -15.15
N LEU A 427 6.05 -12.78 -15.72
CA LEU A 427 6.30 -14.22 -15.79
C LEU A 427 7.76 -14.50 -15.43
N ASP A 428 8.01 -15.58 -14.70
CA ASP A 428 9.34 -15.97 -14.22
C ASP A 428 10.10 -14.84 -13.52
N GLY A 429 9.36 -13.97 -12.79
CA GLY A 429 9.91 -12.84 -12.07
C GLY A 429 10.27 -11.63 -12.97
N ALA A 430 9.99 -11.67 -14.26
CA ALA A 430 10.30 -10.59 -15.20
C ALA A 430 9.03 -10.00 -15.84
N LEU A 431 9.08 -8.69 -16.14
CA LEU A 431 8.00 -8.01 -16.89
C LEU A 431 7.86 -8.61 -18.30
N VAL A 432 6.61 -8.73 -18.77
CA VAL A 432 6.25 -9.29 -20.09
C VAL A 432 5.77 -8.19 -21.02
#